data_3482253e0f403323e116fdf69726c71b
#
_entry.id   3482253e0f403323e116fdf69726c71b
#
_cell.length_a   1.000
_cell.length_b   1.000
_cell.length_c   1.000
_cell.angle_alpha   90.00
_cell.angle_beta   90.00
_cell.angle_gamma   90.00
#
_symmetry.space_group_name_H-M   'P 1'
#
loop_
_entity.id
_entity.type
_entity.pdbx_description
1 polymer ?
#
loop_
_entity_poly.entity_id
_entity_poly.type
_entity_poly.pdbx_seq_one_letter_code
_entity_poly.pdbx_strand_id
1 'polypeptide(L)'
;MSKKFICPVCGYVYEGDEMPEKCPICGKAMQEVKEDIKTWAAEHIVGVAKDAPEDIKADLRMNFEGECKEVGMYLAMARVAHREGYPEVGLYWEKAAFEEAEHAAKFAELLGEVLTDSTAQNLKM
;
A
#
# COMPACT_ATOMS: atom_id res chain seq x y z
N MET A 1 -7.15 -28.11 0.83
CA MET A 1 -6.46 -26.80 0.82
C MET A 1 -6.90 -25.99 2.02
N SER A 2 -5.97 -25.43 2.73
CA SER A 2 -6.32 -24.59 3.88
C SER A 2 -6.95 -23.27 3.42
N LYS A 3 -7.89 -22.81 4.20
CA LYS A 3 -8.58 -21.54 3.97
C LYS A 3 -8.22 -20.57 5.08
N LYS A 4 -8.44 -19.30 4.82
CA LYS A 4 -8.27 -18.26 5.83
C LYS A 4 -9.64 -17.76 6.29
N PHE A 5 -9.76 -17.55 7.58
CA PHE A 5 -10.96 -17.00 8.20
C PHE A 5 -10.55 -15.83 9.08
N ILE A 6 -11.35 -14.78 9.11
CA ILE A 6 -11.07 -13.59 9.90
C ILE A 6 -12.24 -13.28 10.83
N CYS A 7 -11.93 -12.83 12.04
CA CYS A 7 -12.92 -12.28 12.92
C CYS A 7 -13.13 -10.80 12.56
N PRO A 8 -14.34 -10.40 12.13
CA PRO A 8 -14.59 -9.02 11.75
C PRO A 8 -14.60 -8.05 12.94
N VAL A 9 -14.61 -8.57 14.17
CA VAL A 9 -14.63 -7.74 15.38
C VAL A 9 -13.24 -7.47 15.92
N CYS A 10 -12.41 -8.52 16.11
CA CYS A 10 -11.08 -8.36 16.72
C CYS A 10 -9.91 -8.53 15.73
N GLY A 11 -10.17 -8.94 14.49
CA GLY A 11 -9.13 -9.09 13.48
C GLY A 11 -8.31 -10.37 13.54
N TYR A 12 -8.65 -11.30 14.44
CA TYR A 12 -7.95 -12.58 14.54
C TYR A 12 -8.10 -13.37 13.23
N VAL A 13 -6.99 -13.93 12.75
CA VAL A 13 -6.95 -14.74 11.52
C VAL A 13 -6.64 -16.20 11.88
N TYR A 14 -7.46 -17.10 11.37
CA TYR A 14 -7.31 -18.54 11.53
C TYR A 14 -7.11 -19.18 10.16
N GLU A 15 -6.15 -20.11 10.07
CA GLU A 15 -5.93 -20.91 8.87
C GLU A 15 -6.26 -22.36 9.15
N GLY A 16 -7.10 -22.97 8.29
CA GLY A 16 -7.51 -24.36 8.44
C GLY A 16 -8.51 -24.75 7.37
N ASP A 17 -8.94 -25.99 7.39
CA ASP A 17 -9.86 -26.53 6.38
C ASP A 17 -11.31 -26.12 6.65
N GLU A 18 -11.66 -25.92 7.90
CA GLU A 18 -13.02 -25.56 8.31
C GLU A 18 -13.04 -24.33 9.18
N MET A 19 -14.06 -23.50 9.00
CA MET A 19 -14.25 -22.31 9.79
C MET A 19 -14.55 -22.66 11.24
N PRO A 20 -13.85 -22.07 12.22
CA PRO A 20 -14.20 -22.21 13.63
C PRO A 20 -15.62 -21.73 13.88
N GLU A 21 -16.33 -22.41 14.78
CA GLU A 21 -17.69 -22.02 15.16
C GLU A 21 -17.73 -20.61 15.74
N LYS A 22 -16.68 -20.25 16.50
CA LYS A 22 -16.53 -18.94 17.12
C LYS A 22 -15.05 -18.55 17.10
N CYS A 23 -14.80 -17.24 17.08
CA CYS A 23 -13.45 -16.72 17.23
C CYS A 23 -12.89 -17.14 18.61
N PRO A 24 -11.71 -17.79 18.65
CA PRO A 24 -11.13 -18.25 19.93
C PRO A 24 -10.69 -17.09 20.85
N ILE A 25 -10.60 -15.88 20.33
CA ILE A 25 -10.16 -14.70 21.09
C ILE A 25 -11.35 -13.95 21.69
N CYS A 26 -12.37 -13.61 20.89
CA CYS A 26 -13.48 -12.77 21.34
C CYS A 26 -14.85 -13.46 21.34
N GLY A 27 -14.94 -14.69 20.82
CA GLY A 27 -16.18 -15.46 20.81
C GLY A 27 -17.22 -15.07 19.78
N LYS A 28 -16.89 -14.15 18.86
CA LYS A 28 -17.80 -13.71 17.80
C LYS A 28 -17.70 -14.61 16.58
N ALA A 29 -18.69 -14.51 15.69
CA ALA A 29 -18.70 -15.29 14.45
C ALA A 29 -17.55 -14.86 13.55
N MET A 30 -16.95 -15.83 12.86
CA MET A 30 -15.88 -15.58 11.92
C MET A 30 -16.41 -15.56 10.48
N GLN A 31 -15.61 -15.03 9.57
CA GLN A 31 -15.91 -14.96 8.15
C GLN A 31 -14.78 -15.59 7.34
N GLU A 32 -15.13 -16.26 6.24
CA GLU A 32 -14.13 -16.74 5.31
C GLU A 32 -13.50 -15.55 4.57
N VAL A 33 -12.17 -15.52 4.57
CA VAL A 33 -11.41 -14.57 3.78
C VAL A 33 -11.33 -15.11 2.37
N LYS A 34 -12.03 -14.47 1.44
CA LYS A 34 -11.95 -14.82 0.03
C LYS A 34 -10.64 -14.26 -0.54
N GLU A 35 -10.11 -14.94 -1.55
CA GLU A 35 -8.80 -14.64 -2.13
C GLU A 35 -8.65 -13.17 -2.55
N ASP A 36 -9.74 -12.54 -2.99
CA ASP A 36 -9.74 -11.15 -3.44
C ASP A 36 -10.57 -10.25 -2.52
N ILE A 37 -10.13 -10.06 -1.28
CA ILE A 37 -10.78 -9.12 -0.35
C ILE A 37 -10.67 -7.70 -0.86
N LYS A 38 -9.58 -7.39 -1.54
CA LYS A 38 -9.34 -6.09 -2.14
C LYS A 38 -9.07 -6.26 -3.62
N THR A 39 -9.96 -5.68 -4.43
CA THR A 39 -9.81 -5.70 -5.89
C THR A 39 -9.05 -4.46 -6.33
N TRP A 40 -8.02 -4.65 -7.12
CA TRP A 40 -7.20 -3.57 -7.66
C TRP A 40 -7.55 -3.33 -9.12
N ALA A 41 -7.45 -2.07 -9.57
CA ALA A 41 -7.66 -1.72 -10.97
C ALA A 41 -6.57 -2.30 -11.88
N ALA A 42 -5.40 -2.57 -11.33
CA ALA A 42 -4.27 -3.17 -12.03
C ALA A 42 -3.51 -4.09 -11.06
N GLU A 43 -2.78 -5.03 -11.61
CA GLU A 43 -1.93 -5.90 -10.79
C GLU A 43 -0.76 -5.11 -10.21
N HIS A 44 -0.40 -5.45 -8.97
CA HIS A 44 0.71 -4.84 -8.25
C HIS A 44 1.84 -5.87 -8.13
N ILE A 45 2.53 -6.10 -9.24
CA ILE A 45 3.64 -7.05 -9.32
C ILE A 45 4.96 -6.29 -9.31
N VAL A 46 5.86 -6.69 -8.42
CA VAL A 46 7.16 -6.04 -8.27
C VAL A 46 8.13 -6.53 -9.35
N GLY A 47 8.81 -5.59 -10.01
CA GLY A 47 9.88 -5.90 -10.95
C GLY A 47 9.46 -6.10 -12.39
N VAL A 48 8.27 -5.69 -12.78
CA VAL A 48 7.78 -5.83 -14.15
C VAL A 48 8.71 -5.16 -15.14
N ALA A 49 9.31 -4.02 -14.78
CA ALA A 49 10.22 -3.27 -15.66
C ALA A 49 11.70 -3.54 -15.38
N LYS A 50 12.05 -4.56 -14.61
CA LYS A 50 13.44 -4.83 -14.23
C LYS A 50 14.36 -5.10 -15.44
N ASP A 51 13.82 -5.65 -16.53
CA ASP A 51 14.55 -5.96 -17.74
C ASP A 51 14.38 -4.90 -18.83
N ALA A 52 13.77 -3.76 -18.51
CA ALA A 52 13.62 -2.66 -19.44
C ALA A 52 14.99 -2.01 -19.77
N PRO A 53 15.11 -1.32 -20.92
CA PRO A 53 16.34 -0.60 -21.23
C PRO A 53 16.75 0.38 -20.13
N GLU A 54 18.06 0.60 -19.98
CA GLU A 54 18.59 1.46 -18.92
C GLU A 54 18.07 2.89 -18.97
N ASP A 55 17.85 3.45 -20.13
CA ASP A 55 17.29 4.80 -20.27
C ASP A 55 15.87 4.88 -19.71
N ILE A 56 15.05 3.85 -19.93
CA ILE A 56 13.71 3.75 -19.38
C ILE A 56 13.77 3.62 -17.84
N LYS A 57 14.67 2.76 -17.35
CA LYS A 57 14.82 2.58 -15.90
C LYS A 57 15.33 3.86 -15.21
N ALA A 58 16.22 4.59 -15.87
CA ALA A 58 16.70 5.88 -15.36
C ALA A 58 15.56 6.89 -15.23
N ASP A 59 14.68 6.95 -16.22
CA ASP A 59 13.49 7.81 -16.16
C ASP A 59 12.55 7.40 -15.05
N LEU A 60 12.32 6.11 -14.85
CA LEU A 60 11.48 5.60 -13.78
C LEU A 60 12.06 5.95 -12.40
N ARG A 61 13.37 5.85 -12.21
CA ARG A 61 14.05 6.23 -10.97
C ARG A 61 13.90 7.71 -10.69
N MET A 62 14.06 8.54 -11.71
CA MET A 62 13.91 9.99 -11.59
C MET A 62 12.48 10.37 -11.20
N ASN A 63 11.48 9.73 -11.81
CA ASN A 63 10.08 9.95 -11.48
C ASN A 63 9.76 9.47 -10.06
N PHE A 64 10.29 8.32 -9.66
CA PHE A 64 10.13 7.83 -8.29
C PHE A 64 10.65 8.83 -7.26
N GLU A 65 11.85 9.33 -7.46
CA GLU A 65 12.45 10.32 -6.55
C GLU A 65 11.66 11.62 -6.52
N GLY A 66 11.20 12.09 -7.68
CA GLY A 66 10.40 13.30 -7.78
C GLY A 66 9.06 13.17 -7.05
N GLU A 67 8.38 12.05 -7.23
CA GLU A 67 7.11 11.80 -6.55
C GLU A 67 7.28 11.71 -5.03
N CYS A 68 8.33 11.06 -4.55
CA CYS A 68 8.63 11.00 -3.12
C CYS A 68 8.88 12.39 -2.52
N LYS A 69 9.60 13.24 -3.25
CA LYS A 69 9.85 14.63 -2.85
C LYS A 69 8.55 15.41 -2.77
N GLU A 70 7.67 15.24 -3.74
CA GLU A 70 6.38 15.94 -3.79
C GLU A 70 5.46 15.52 -2.64
N VAL A 71 5.48 14.26 -2.22
CA VAL A 71 4.71 13.79 -1.05
C VAL A 71 5.08 14.63 0.18
N GLY A 72 6.36 14.72 0.49
CA GLY A 72 6.82 15.48 1.65
C GLY A 72 6.50 16.96 1.54
N MET A 73 6.72 17.54 0.36
CA MET A 73 6.46 18.95 0.10
C MET A 73 4.96 19.28 0.29
N TYR A 74 4.09 18.49 -0.29
CA TYR A 74 2.64 18.72 -0.22
C TYR A 74 2.11 18.54 1.20
N LEU A 75 2.60 17.57 1.96
CA LEU A 75 2.21 17.42 3.37
C LEU A 75 2.67 18.62 4.20
N ALA A 76 3.86 19.12 3.96
CA ALA A 76 4.35 20.33 4.64
C ALA A 76 3.50 21.54 4.29
N MET A 77 3.13 21.69 3.01
CA MET A 77 2.23 22.76 2.56
C MET A 77 0.84 22.66 3.20
N ALA A 78 0.35 21.42 3.37
CA ALA A 78 -0.91 21.18 4.08
C ALA A 78 -0.86 21.68 5.52
N ARG A 79 0.24 21.39 6.21
CA ARG A 79 0.44 21.82 7.60
C ARG A 79 0.49 23.36 7.72
N VAL A 80 1.12 24.03 6.78
CA VAL A 80 1.13 25.50 6.71
C VAL A 80 -0.29 26.02 6.54
N ALA A 81 -1.05 25.44 5.61
CA ALA A 81 -2.42 25.87 5.36
C ALA A 81 -3.31 25.71 6.59
N HIS A 82 -3.21 24.56 7.29
CA HIS A 82 -3.97 24.34 8.52
C HIS A 82 -3.58 25.35 9.61
N ARG A 83 -2.29 25.60 9.78
CA ARG A 83 -1.80 26.56 10.78
C ARG A 83 -2.30 27.97 10.50
N GLU A 84 -2.40 28.33 9.23
CA GLU A 84 -2.86 29.67 8.84
C GLU A 84 -4.38 29.80 8.79
N GLY A 85 -5.12 28.72 9.07
CA GLY A 85 -6.57 28.75 9.13
C GLY A 85 -7.27 28.50 7.80
N TYR A 86 -6.61 27.79 6.88
CA TYR A 86 -7.18 27.41 5.59
C TYR A 86 -7.35 25.88 5.49
N PRO A 87 -8.30 25.30 6.25
CA PRO A 87 -8.43 23.83 6.31
C PRO A 87 -8.77 23.21 4.96
N GLU A 88 -9.54 23.88 4.12
CA GLU A 88 -9.90 23.35 2.80
C GLU A 88 -8.68 23.20 1.90
N VAL A 89 -7.77 24.17 1.96
CA VAL A 89 -6.51 24.12 1.23
C VAL A 89 -5.61 23.01 1.80
N GLY A 90 -5.57 22.88 3.14
CA GLY A 90 -4.83 21.82 3.80
C GLY A 90 -5.28 20.45 3.37
N LEU A 91 -6.59 20.21 3.33
CA LEU A 91 -7.15 18.94 2.87
C LEU A 91 -6.83 18.66 1.40
N TYR A 92 -6.83 19.69 0.57
CA TYR A 92 -6.44 19.54 -0.84
C TYR A 92 -4.99 19.06 -0.96
N TRP A 93 -4.06 19.67 -0.21
CA TRP A 93 -2.65 19.26 -0.26
C TRP A 93 -2.43 17.87 0.32
N GLU A 94 -3.17 17.48 1.35
CA GLU A 94 -3.09 16.11 1.89
C GLU A 94 -3.53 15.08 0.84
N LYS A 95 -4.61 15.37 0.13
CA LYS A 95 -5.09 14.51 -0.94
C LYS A 95 -4.07 14.42 -2.08
N ALA A 96 -3.51 15.56 -2.49
CA ALA A 96 -2.48 15.60 -3.53
C ALA A 96 -1.25 14.79 -3.11
N ALA A 97 -0.83 14.89 -1.85
CA ALA A 97 0.29 14.10 -1.32
C ALA A 97 0.01 12.60 -1.42
N PHE A 98 -1.19 12.16 -1.09
CA PHE A 98 -1.56 10.76 -1.19
C PHE A 98 -1.55 10.28 -2.65
N GLU A 99 -2.02 11.09 -3.59
CA GLU A 99 -1.98 10.78 -5.01
C GLU A 99 -0.54 10.62 -5.50
N GLU A 100 0.37 11.50 -5.08
CA GLU A 100 1.80 11.38 -5.42
C GLU A 100 2.43 10.14 -4.77
N ALA A 101 1.99 9.77 -3.58
CA ALA A 101 2.46 8.55 -2.93
C ALA A 101 2.06 7.29 -3.73
N GLU A 102 0.86 7.28 -4.29
CA GLU A 102 0.41 6.18 -5.15
C GLU A 102 1.25 6.10 -6.44
N HIS A 103 1.58 7.25 -7.04
CA HIS A 103 2.46 7.28 -8.20
C HIS A 103 3.85 6.76 -7.85
N ALA A 104 4.43 7.20 -6.74
CA ALA A 104 5.72 6.72 -6.27
C ALA A 104 5.72 5.22 -6.03
N ALA A 105 4.68 4.70 -5.41
CA ALA A 105 4.53 3.27 -5.17
C ALA A 105 4.55 2.49 -6.49
N LYS A 106 3.87 2.99 -7.52
CA LYS A 106 3.83 2.33 -8.82
C LYS A 106 5.21 2.31 -9.48
N PHE A 107 5.95 3.40 -9.44
CA PHE A 107 7.31 3.43 -9.98
C PHE A 107 8.23 2.47 -9.21
N ALA A 108 8.10 2.40 -7.90
CA ALA A 108 8.86 1.47 -7.08
C ALA A 108 8.55 0.01 -7.45
N GLU A 109 7.26 -0.31 -7.63
CA GLU A 109 6.84 -1.64 -8.07
C GLU A 109 7.44 -2.02 -9.42
N LEU A 110 7.35 -1.12 -10.39
CA LEU A 110 7.86 -1.38 -11.75
C LEU A 110 9.36 -1.69 -11.73
N LEU A 111 10.14 -0.93 -10.97
CA LEU A 111 11.58 -1.09 -10.89
C LEU A 111 12.00 -2.32 -10.07
N GLY A 112 11.35 -2.56 -8.94
CA GLY A 112 11.74 -3.65 -8.05
C GLY A 112 13.12 -3.47 -7.42
N GLU A 113 13.59 -2.22 -7.27
CA GLU A 113 14.93 -1.92 -6.72
C GLU A 113 14.92 -1.60 -5.24
N VAL A 114 13.85 -0.95 -4.74
CA VAL A 114 13.77 -0.49 -3.36
C VAL A 114 12.91 -1.39 -2.48
N LEU A 115 12.30 -2.40 -3.08
CA LEU A 115 11.51 -3.39 -2.36
C LEU A 115 11.56 -4.72 -3.12
N THR A 116 11.11 -5.78 -2.46
CA THR A 116 10.96 -7.09 -3.09
C THR A 116 9.49 -7.51 -3.09
N ASP A 117 9.18 -8.56 -3.83
CA ASP A 117 7.83 -9.12 -3.89
C ASP A 117 7.56 -10.12 -2.74
N SER A 118 8.24 -9.92 -1.62
CA SER A 118 8.15 -10.78 -0.43
C SER A 118 8.06 -9.93 0.83
N THR A 119 6.98 -10.08 1.58
CA THR A 119 6.82 -9.41 2.87
C THR A 119 7.97 -9.74 3.82
N ALA A 120 8.35 -11.03 3.89
CA ALA A 120 9.43 -11.46 4.77
C ALA A 120 10.76 -10.80 4.43
N GLN A 121 11.06 -10.66 3.13
CA GLN A 121 12.28 -9.98 2.68
C GLN A 121 12.22 -8.48 2.97
N ASN A 122 11.09 -7.85 2.73
CA ASN A 122 10.92 -6.43 2.97
C ASN A 122 11.10 -6.09 4.45
N LEU A 123 10.70 -6.97 5.35
CA LEU A 123 10.88 -6.76 6.79
C LEU A 123 12.34 -6.81 7.22
N LYS A 124 13.22 -7.34 6.39
CA LYS A 124 14.67 -7.43 6.70
C LYS A 124 15.47 -6.23 6.15
N MET A 125 14.82 -5.34 5.44
CA MET A 125 15.49 -4.20 4.80
C MET A 125 15.71 -3.03 5.75
#